data_4697ab5bc02af1c1c3621ee662e42830
#
_entry.id   4697ab5bc02af1c1c3621ee662e42830
#
_cell.length_a   1.000
_cell.length_b   1.000
_cell.length_c   1.000
_cell.angle_alpha   90.00
_cell.angle_beta   90.00
_cell.angle_gamma   90.00
#
_symmetry.space_group_name_H-M   'P 1'
#
loop_
_entity.id
_entity.type
_entity.pdbx_description
1 polymer ?
#
loop_
_entity_poly.entity_id
_entity_poly.type
_entity_poly.pdbx_seq_one_letter_code
_entity_poly.pdbx_strand_id
1 'polypeptide(L)'
;MAGIIDSINRIDSLCATVGIRSPAGTGFEAALARALGDTPGATTAAPATAPDGSAAAGAIAGLAGLVASGQNPAAAGTLTLPVAGPVTSPFGSRGSPVNGVQEVHEGIDLGAAQGTPIRAAASGTVSFAGQMSGYGNIVIIKHAGGLSTRYAHQSAMLVTAGQPVAAGEVIGAVGATGDATGPHLHFEVRLNDVAVDPAPYLGLPATSS
;
A
#
# COMPACT_ATOMS: atom_id res chain seq x y z
N MET A 1 -29.61 -13.26 5.49
CA MET A 1 -28.62 -14.25 4.99
C MET A 1 -28.74 -14.59 3.49
N ALA A 2 -29.69 -14.04 2.74
CA ALA A 2 -29.86 -14.37 1.31
C ALA A 2 -28.87 -13.67 0.35
N GLY A 3 -28.25 -12.56 0.70
CA GLY A 3 -27.43 -11.77 -0.22
C GLY A 3 -26.01 -12.29 -0.52
N ILE A 4 -25.44 -13.10 0.38
CA ILE A 4 -24.06 -13.61 0.21
C ILE A 4 -24.03 -14.82 -0.72
N ILE A 5 -25.03 -15.68 -0.64
CA ILE A 5 -25.15 -16.88 -1.48
C ILE A 5 -25.40 -16.50 -2.95
N ASP A 6 -26.15 -15.42 -3.18
CA ASP A 6 -26.44 -14.91 -4.53
C ASP A 6 -25.21 -14.32 -5.22
N SER A 7 -24.32 -13.69 -4.44
CA SER A 7 -23.04 -13.16 -4.95
C SER A 7 -22.05 -14.26 -5.34
N ILE A 8 -21.99 -15.37 -4.59
CA ILE A 8 -21.11 -16.51 -4.87
C ILE A 8 -21.55 -17.21 -6.15
N ASN A 9 -22.85 -17.45 -6.34
CA ASN A 9 -23.39 -18.07 -7.54
C ASN A 9 -23.18 -17.23 -8.83
N ARG A 10 -23.14 -15.89 -8.70
CA ARG A 10 -22.81 -15.00 -9.81
C ARG A 10 -21.35 -15.08 -10.24
N ILE A 11 -20.42 -15.24 -9.29
CA ILE A 11 -18.98 -15.37 -9.57
C ILE A 11 -18.70 -16.70 -10.26
N ASP A 12 -19.30 -17.81 -9.84
CA ASP A 12 -19.15 -19.10 -10.47
C ASP A 12 -19.69 -19.13 -11.92
N SER A 13 -20.81 -18.44 -12.16
CA SER A 13 -21.38 -18.33 -13.52
C SER A 13 -20.49 -17.53 -14.47
N LEU A 14 -19.82 -16.48 -13.97
CA LEU A 14 -18.86 -15.68 -14.75
C LEU A 14 -17.57 -16.45 -15.06
N CYS A 15 -17.04 -17.21 -14.11
CA CYS A 15 -15.85 -18.04 -14.30
C CYS A 15 -16.09 -19.15 -15.33
N ALA A 16 -17.27 -19.76 -15.35
CA ALA A 16 -17.64 -20.80 -16.32
C ALA A 16 -17.71 -20.25 -17.76
N THR A 17 -18.11 -18.97 -17.94
CA THR A 17 -18.23 -18.35 -19.26
C THR A 17 -16.87 -17.96 -19.87
N VAL A 18 -15.85 -17.73 -19.04
CA VAL A 18 -14.49 -17.28 -19.45
C VAL A 18 -13.47 -18.42 -19.42
N GLY A 19 -13.87 -19.64 -19.01
CA GLY A 19 -12.98 -20.80 -18.99
C GLY A 19 -11.88 -20.75 -17.91
N ILE A 20 -12.05 -19.91 -16.87
CA ILE A 20 -11.12 -19.80 -15.75
C ILE A 20 -11.63 -20.68 -14.61
N ARG A 21 -10.76 -21.57 -14.08
CA ARG A 21 -11.10 -22.37 -12.89
C ARG A 21 -11.29 -21.45 -11.69
N SER A 22 -12.49 -21.51 -11.08
CA SER A 22 -12.81 -20.80 -9.83
C SER A 22 -11.83 -21.20 -8.71
N PRO A 23 -11.28 -20.27 -7.92
CA PRO A 23 -10.41 -20.59 -6.79
C PRO A 23 -11.16 -21.16 -5.57
N ALA A 24 -12.49 -21.34 -5.67
CA ALA A 24 -13.31 -21.96 -4.62
C ALA A 24 -13.14 -23.48 -4.62
N GLY A 25 -11.92 -23.95 -4.33
CA GLY A 25 -11.67 -25.33 -3.92
C GLY A 25 -12.21 -25.57 -2.51
N THR A 26 -12.67 -26.81 -2.25
CA THR A 26 -13.25 -27.33 -1.00
C THR A 26 -12.52 -27.03 0.32
N GLY A 27 -11.42 -26.27 0.28
CA GLY A 27 -10.64 -25.82 1.43
C GLY A 27 -11.17 -24.53 2.09
N PHE A 28 -11.86 -23.66 1.36
CA PHE A 28 -12.34 -22.39 1.90
C PHE A 28 -13.57 -22.56 2.79
N GLU A 29 -14.51 -23.40 2.41
CA GLU A 29 -15.70 -23.71 3.25
C GLU A 29 -15.30 -24.40 4.57
N ALA A 30 -14.33 -25.31 4.51
CA ALA A 30 -13.81 -25.98 5.71
C ALA A 30 -13.06 -25.03 6.65
N ALA A 31 -12.37 -24.02 6.11
CA ALA A 31 -11.69 -23.00 6.90
C ALA A 31 -12.68 -22.03 7.54
N LEU A 32 -13.76 -21.66 6.84
CA LEU A 32 -14.80 -20.76 7.33
C LEU A 32 -15.67 -21.43 8.41
N ALA A 33 -16.02 -22.71 8.23
CA ALA A 33 -16.75 -23.50 9.23
C ALA A 33 -15.96 -23.66 10.54
N ARG A 34 -14.64 -23.85 10.45
CA ARG A 34 -13.74 -23.86 11.63
C ARG A 34 -13.68 -22.52 12.35
N ALA A 35 -13.73 -21.43 11.63
CA ALA A 35 -13.67 -20.08 12.20
C ALA A 35 -14.99 -19.67 12.89
N LEU A 36 -16.12 -20.25 12.49
CA LEU A 36 -17.45 -19.94 13.03
C LEU A 36 -17.93 -20.89 14.14
N GLY A 37 -17.09 -21.88 14.57
CA GLY A 37 -17.34 -22.67 15.78
C GLY A 37 -18.48 -23.68 15.70
N ASP A 38 -18.89 -24.12 14.50
CA ASP A 38 -19.94 -25.12 14.34
C ASP A 38 -19.32 -26.52 14.15
N THR A 39 -19.20 -27.27 15.25
CA THR A 39 -18.80 -28.68 15.22
C THR A 39 -20.02 -29.55 15.51
N PRO A 40 -20.45 -30.44 14.61
CA PRO A 40 -21.44 -31.46 14.95
C PRO A 40 -20.78 -32.59 15.73
N GLY A 41 -21.24 -32.75 16.94
CA GLY A 41 -21.36 -33.91 17.79
C GLY A 41 -20.26 -34.98 17.79
N ALA A 42 -19.54 -35.11 18.90
CA ALA A 42 -18.93 -36.37 19.31
C ALA A 42 -19.18 -36.64 20.80
N THR A 43 -19.73 -37.79 21.01
CA THR A 43 -20.22 -38.43 22.23
C THR A 43 -19.09 -38.70 23.27
N THR A 44 -19.41 -38.46 24.52
CA THR A 44 -18.87 -38.97 25.82
C THR A 44 -17.72 -39.99 25.81
N ALA A 45 -16.62 -39.63 26.50
CA ALA A 45 -15.90 -40.44 27.48
C ALA A 45 -14.95 -39.56 28.31
N ALA A 46 -15.06 -39.60 29.64
CA ALA A 46 -14.19 -38.99 30.64
C ALA A 46 -13.26 -40.09 31.23
N PRO A 47 -12.33 -39.80 32.19
CA PRO A 47 -11.39 -38.67 32.29
C PRO A 47 -9.93 -39.17 32.44
N ALA A 48 -8.96 -38.37 32.06
CA ALA A 48 -7.59 -38.53 32.57
C ALA A 48 -6.84 -37.19 32.58
N THR A 49 -6.44 -36.80 33.77
CA THR A 49 -5.29 -35.97 34.22
C THR A 49 -4.81 -34.85 33.30
N ALA A 50 -4.93 -33.62 33.80
CA ALA A 50 -4.29 -32.42 33.31
C ALA A 50 -2.74 -32.51 33.36
N PRO A 51 -2.06 -31.89 32.41
CA PRO A 51 -0.83 -31.18 32.73
C PRO A 51 -0.95 -29.69 32.40
N ASP A 52 -0.42 -28.93 33.32
CA ASP A 52 0.00 -27.51 33.29
C ASP A 52 -0.42 -26.62 32.10
N GLY A 53 -1.28 -25.66 32.43
CA GLY A 53 -1.72 -24.58 31.59
C GLY A 53 -0.69 -23.44 31.48
N SER A 54 0.45 -23.65 30.82
CA SER A 54 1.44 -22.57 30.58
C SER A 54 1.79 -22.28 29.11
N ALA A 55 1.24 -23.04 28.16
CA ALA A 55 1.64 -22.88 26.73
C ALA A 55 0.63 -22.10 25.85
N ALA A 56 -0.60 -21.86 26.31
CA ALA A 56 -1.63 -21.18 25.51
C ALA A 56 -1.68 -19.65 25.69
N ALA A 57 -1.05 -19.11 26.74
CA ALA A 57 -1.03 -17.67 26.99
C ALA A 57 0.02 -16.91 26.15
N GLY A 58 1.00 -17.61 25.58
CA GLY A 58 2.08 -16.98 24.79
C GLY A 58 1.67 -16.61 23.35
N ALA A 59 0.70 -17.32 22.76
CA ALA A 59 0.34 -17.12 21.35
C ALA A 59 -0.58 -15.90 21.11
N ILE A 60 -1.41 -15.54 22.09
CA ILE A 60 -2.30 -14.37 22.00
C ILE A 60 -1.60 -13.07 22.44
N ALA A 61 -0.56 -13.15 23.27
CA ALA A 61 0.25 -11.99 23.63
C ALA A 61 1.09 -11.48 22.43
N GLY A 62 1.48 -12.36 21.52
CA GLY A 62 2.20 -11.98 20.28
C GLY A 62 1.33 -11.20 19.29
N LEU A 63 0.03 -11.54 19.19
CA LEU A 63 -0.87 -10.83 18.26
C LEU A 63 -1.32 -9.47 18.82
N ALA A 64 -1.47 -9.34 20.14
CA ALA A 64 -1.77 -8.06 20.78
C ALA A 64 -0.59 -7.08 20.73
N GLY A 65 0.65 -7.60 20.72
CA GLY A 65 1.86 -6.80 20.53
C GLY A 65 2.00 -6.19 19.13
N LEU A 66 1.48 -6.86 18.10
CA LEU A 66 1.54 -6.35 16.72
C LEU A 66 0.57 -5.19 16.45
N VAL A 67 -0.54 -5.10 17.20
CA VAL A 67 -1.50 -3.98 17.07
C VAL A 67 -1.23 -2.86 18.08
N ALA A 68 -0.39 -3.11 19.10
CA ALA A 68 -0.03 -2.11 20.12
C ALA A 68 1.27 -1.35 19.80
N SER A 69 2.10 -1.83 18.87
CA SER A 69 3.16 -1.03 18.28
C SER A 69 2.50 -0.11 17.24
N GLY A 70 1.85 0.95 17.69
CA GLY A 70 1.55 2.13 16.90
C GLY A 70 2.88 2.69 16.40
N GLN A 71 3.44 2.05 15.38
CA GLN A 71 4.58 2.61 14.68
C GLN A 71 4.07 3.88 14.03
N ASN A 72 4.35 5.00 14.69
CA ASN A 72 4.17 6.31 14.09
C ASN A 72 4.98 6.32 12.79
N PRO A 73 4.35 6.24 11.60
CA PRO A 73 5.07 6.19 10.32
C PRO A 73 5.80 7.50 10.03
N ALA A 74 5.67 8.49 10.92
CA ALA A 74 6.35 9.77 10.83
C ALA A 74 7.81 9.74 11.31
N ALA A 75 8.36 8.59 11.73
CA ALA A 75 9.77 8.51 12.10
C ALA A 75 10.66 8.50 10.84
N ALA A 76 11.73 9.29 10.85
CA ALA A 76 12.73 9.30 9.78
C ALA A 76 13.24 7.87 9.49
N GLY A 77 13.38 7.49 8.21
CA GLY A 77 13.85 6.17 7.77
C GLY A 77 12.80 5.05 7.79
N THR A 78 11.50 5.38 7.90
CA THR A 78 10.42 4.37 7.93
C THR A 78 9.84 4.03 6.57
N LEU A 79 10.12 4.82 5.53
CA LEU A 79 9.66 4.58 4.17
C LEU A 79 10.73 3.88 3.34
N THR A 80 10.29 2.96 2.47
CA THR A 80 11.17 2.35 1.47
C THR A 80 11.23 3.23 0.23
N LEU A 81 12.40 3.24 -0.43
CA LEU A 81 12.60 3.98 -1.68
C LEU A 81 11.65 3.44 -2.77
N PRO A 82 10.77 4.29 -3.35
CA PRO A 82 9.75 3.82 -4.29
C PRO A 82 10.33 3.43 -5.66
N VAL A 83 11.47 3.99 -6.04
CA VAL A 83 12.19 3.70 -7.29
C VAL A 83 13.69 3.76 -7.00
N ALA A 84 14.46 2.80 -7.49
CA ALA A 84 15.92 2.84 -7.43
C ALA A 84 16.44 3.88 -8.43
N GLY A 85 16.92 5.01 -7.93
CA GLY A 85 17.46 6.10 -8.75
C GLY A 85 17.96 7.26 -7.91
N PRO A 86 18.80 8.15 -8.48
CA PRO A 86 19.29 9.33 -7.79
C PRO A 86 18.16 10.36 -7.60
N VAL A 87 18.27 11.17 -6.55
CA VAL A 87 17.47 12.40 -6.43
C VAL A 87 17.99 13.40 -7.48
N THR A 88 17.15 13.71 -8.45
CA THR A 88 17.47 14.65 -9.55
C THR A 88 16.99 16.06 -9.25
N SER A 89 16.00 16.22 -8.38
CA SER A 89 15.54 17.51 -7.88
C SER A 89 15.07 17.38 -6.43
N PRO A 90 15.59 18.24 -5.51
CA PRO A 90 15.24 18.19 -4.11
C PRO A 90 13.91 18.87 -3.80
N PHE A 91 13.40 18.63 -2.59
CA PHE A 91 12.29 19.35 -1.99
C PHE A 91 12.67 20.81 -1.70
N GLY A 92 11.71 21.74 -1.82
CA GLY A 92 11.87 23.14 -1.43
C GLY A 92 11.83 24.14 -2.58
N SER A 93 12.29 25.36 -2.33
CA SER A 93 12.21 26.44 -3.31
C SER A 93 13.18 26.23 -4.47
N ARG A 94 12.67 26.31 -5.68
CA ARG A 94 13.47 26.20 -6.93
C ARG A 94 12.88 27.04 -8.06
N GLY A 95 13.66 27.30 -9.10
CA GLY A 95 13.11 27.72 -10.39
C GLY A 95 12.38 26.55 -11.05
N SER A 96 11.16 26.76 -11.49
CA SER A 96 10.37 25.72 -12.18
C SER A 96 11.09 25.27 -13.45
N PRO A 97 11.30 23.96 -13.65
CA PRO A 97 11.92 23.46 -14.87
C PRO A 97 11.04 23.61 -16.11
N VAL A 98 9.74 23.89 -15.92
CA VAL A 98 8.75 24.02 -17.00
C VAL A 98 8.65 25.46 -17.50
N ASN A 99 8.63 26.45 -16.61
CA ASN A 99 8.37 27.85 -16.96
C ASN A 99 9.38 28.87 -16.37
N GLY A 100 10.35 28.40 -15.55
CA GLY A 100 11.39 29.23 -14.94
C GLY A 100 10.91 30.14 -13.78
N VAL A 101 9.63 30.08 -13.41
CA VAL A 101 9.09 30.84 -12.27
C VAL A 101 9.49 30.19 -10.96
N GLN A 102 9.75 30.99 -9.92
CA GLN A 102 10.03 30.45 -8.59
C GLN A 102 8.81 29.68 -8.07
N GLU A 103 9.01 28.41 -7.71
CA GLU A 103 8.00 27.53 -7.14
C GLU A 103 8.54 26.79 -5.93
N VAL A 104 7.65 26.27 -5.10
CA VAL A 104 8.00 25.31 -4.05
C VAL A 104 7.79 23.92 -4.60
N HIS A 105 8.87 23.13 -4.70
CA HIS A 105 8.81 21.74 -5.04
C HIS A 105 8.30 20.93 -3.85
N GLU A 106 7.07 20.44 -3.92
CA GLU A 106 6.38 19.76 -2.80
C GLU A 106 6.83 18.30 -2.57
N GLY A 107 7.83 17.82 -3.32
CA GLY A 107 8.38 16.48 -3.23
C GLY A 107 9.85 16.42 -3.62
N ILE A 108 10.29 15.21 -3.98
CA ILE A 108 11.57 14.97 -4.63
C ILE A 108 11.35 14.31 -5.98
N ASP A 109 12.23 14.56 -6.93
CA ASP A 109 12.23 13.86 -8.20
C ASP A 109 13.31 12.77 -8.17
N LEU A 110 12.89 11.54 -8.46
CA LEU A 110 13.77 10.36 -8.55
C LEU A 110 13.96 10.00 -10.01
N GLY A 111 15.19 10.15 -10.52
CA GLY A 111 15.53 9.84 -11.91
C GLY A 111 15.46 8.33 -12.16
N ALA A 112 14.63 7.91 -13.13
CA ALA A 112 14.53 6.52 -13.55
C ALA A 112 14.02 6.44 -14.99
N ALA A 113 14.36 5.35 -15.68
CA ALA A 113 13.89 5.12 -17.05
C ALA A 113 12.36 4.93 -17.08
N GLN A 114 11.74 5.37 -18.19
CA GLN A 114 10.32 5.13 -18.42
C GLN A 114 10.01 3.63 -18.36
N GLY A 115 8.90 3.27 -17.69
CA GLY A 115 8.51 1.89 -17.48
C GLY A 115 9.12 1.22 -16.24
N THR A 116 10.06 1.87 -15.56
CA THR A 116 10.61 1.34 -14.29
C THR A 116 9.48 1.16 -13.26
N PRO A 117 9.37 0.00 -12.59
CA PRO A 117 8.32 -0.24 -11.60
C PRO A 117 8.40 0.74 -10.42
N ILE A 118 7.28 1.36 -10.08
CA ILE A 118 7.10 2.19 -8.89
C ILE A 118 6.51 1.32 -7.79
N ARG A 119 7.09 1.38 -6.59
CA ARG A 119 6.67 0.60 -5.43
C ARG A 119 6.09 1.49 -4.34
N ALA A 120 5.09 1.00 -3.62
CA ALA A 120 4.54 1.66 -2.45
C ALA A 120 5.61 1.79 -1.36
N ALA A 121 5.86 3.02 -0.90
CA ALA A 121 6.89 3.29 0.10
C ALA A 121 6.54 2.74 1.50
N ALA A 122 5.25 2.54 1.78
CA ALA A 122 4.74 1.88 2.99
C ALA A 122 3.40 1.20 2.69
N SER A 123 2.96 0.32 3.58
CA SER A 123 1.61 -0.26 3.51
C SER A 123 0.53 0.80 3.76
N GLY A 124 -0.60 0.67 3.07
CA GLY A 124 -1.69 1.63 3.19
C GLY A 124 -2.87 1.31 2.29
N THR A 125 -3.72 2.32 2.06
CA THR A 125 -4.86 2.23 1.15
C THR A 125 -4.74 3.31 0.08
N VAL A 126 -4.91 2.95 -1.18
CA VAL A 126 -4.96 3.89 -2.30
C VAL A 126 -6.17 4.80 -2.13
N SER A 127 -5.93 6.08 -1.91
CA SER A 127 -7.00 7.07 -1.78
C SER A 127 -7.39 7.69 -3.12
N PHE A 128 -6.47 7.69 -4.08
CA PHE A 128 -6.70 8.19 -5.43
C PHE A 128 -5.77 7.49 -6.42
N ALA A 129 -6.27 7.18 -7.61
CA ALA A 129 -5.50 6.75 -8.76
C ALA A 129 -6.19 7.30 -10.01
N GLY A 130 -5.53 8.22 -10.72
CA GLY A 130 -6.12 8.93 -11.85
C GLY A 130 -5.23 10.04 -12.37
N GLN A 131 -5.78 10.89 -13.26
CA GLN A 131 -5.10 12.07 -13.76
C GLN A 131 -5.38 13.28 -12.88
N MET A 132 -4.35 14.10 -12.64
CA MET A 132 -4.44 15.36 -11.91
C MET A 132 -3.58 16.41 -12.62
N SER A 133 -4.09 17.65 -12.69
CA SER A 133 -3.38 18.77 -13.33
C SER A 133 -1.99 18.96 -12.72
N GLY A 134 -0.98 19.14 -13.55
CA GLY A 134 0.42 19.22 -13.17
C GLY A 134 1.07 17.86 -12.95
N TYR A 135 0.46 16.99 -12.15
CA TYR A 135 0.99 15.67 -11.77
C TYR A 135 0.88 14.59 -12.87
N GLY A 136 0.01 14.78 -13.87
CA GLY A 136 -0.29 13.74 -14.84
C GLY A 136 -0.99 12.55 -14.19
N ASN A 137 -0.57 11.33 -14.51
CA ASN A 137 -1.05 10.12 -13.84
C ASN A 137 -0.44 10.03 -12.44
N ILE A 138 -1.28 10.01 -11.42
CA ILE A 138 -0.86 10.00 -10.01
C ILE A 138 -1.59 8.93 -9.20
N VAL A 139 -0.86 8.27 -8.31
CA VAL A 139 -1.38 7.43 -7.25
C VAL A 139 -1.11 8.10 -5.91
N ILE A 140 -2.12 8.15 -5.05
CA ILE A 140 -2.02 8.67 -3.68
C ILE A 140 -2.37 7.54 -2.71
N ILE A 141 -1.49 7.27 -1.75
CA ILE A 141 -1.68 6.24 -0.73
C ILE A 141 -1.77 6.93 0.63
N LYS A 142 -2.82 6.59 1.40
CA LYS A 142 -2.95 6.97 2.81
C LYS A 142 -2.41 5.86 3.69
N HIS A 143 -1.58 6.26 4.65
CA HIS A 143 -0.97 5.41 5.65
C HIS A 143 -1.51 5.72 7.04
N ALA A 144 -1.07 4.99 8.06
CA ALA A 144 -1.41 5.29 9.44
C ALA A 144 -0.78 6.62 9.90
N GLY A 145 -1.34 7.24 10.96
CA GLY A 145 -0.77 8.43 11.60
C GLY A 145 -0.88 9.73 10.79
N GLY A 146 -1.83 9.84 9.86
CA GLY A 146 -2.01 11.05 9.04
C GLY A 146 -0.98 11.21 7.93
N LEU A 147 -0.14 10.20 7.69
CA LEU A 147 0.84 10.16 6.61
C LEU A 147 0.17 9.81 5.29
N SER A 148 0.58 10.45 4.21
CA SER A 148 0.25 10.04 2.85
C SER A 148 1.46 10.21 1.93
N THR A 149 1.49 9.38 0.87
CA THR A 149 2.52 9.47 -0.18
C THR A 149 1.87 9.64 -1.54
N ARG A 150 2.52 10.39 -2.41
CA ARG A 150 2.08 10.64 -3.79
C ARG A 150 3.15 10.20 -4.77
N TYR A 151 2.70 9.61 -5.87
CA TYR A 151 3.53 9.05 -6.92
C TYR A 151 3.02 9.57 -8.25
N ALA A 152 3.70 10.55 -8.84
CA ALA A 152 3.24 11.25 -10.03
C ALA A 152 4.07 10.97 -11.29
N HIS A 153 3.64 11.56 -12.41
CA HIS A 153 4.21 11.45 -13.75
C HIS A 153 4.25 10.04 -14.31
N GLN A 154 3.40 9.14 -13.80
CA GLN A 154 3.40 7.72 -14.18
C GLN A 154 3.01 7.50 -15.64
N SER A 155 3.63 6.51 -16.30
CA SER A 155 3.18 6.02 -17.62
C SER A 155 1.98 5.08 -17.49
N ALA A 156 1.90 4.33 -16.40
CA ALA A 156 0.79 3.41 -16.10
C ALA A 156 0.56 3.32 -14.59
N MET A 157 -0.71 3.28 -14.18
CA MET A 157 -1.14 2.99 -12.83
C MET A 157 -1.65 1.54 -12.78
N LEU A 158 -1.20 0.74 -11.81
CA LEU A 158 -1.53 -0.69 -11.67
C LEU A 158 -2.45 -0.96 -10.47
N VAL A 159 -2.92 0.09 -9.81
CA VAL A 159 -3.81 0.03 -8.66
C VAL A 159 -5.00 0.97 -8.85
N THR A 160 -6.06 0.75 -8.07
CA THR A 160 -7.29 1.57 -8.11
C THR A 160 -7.60 2.14 -6.72
N ALA A 161 -8.38 3.23 -6.69
CA ALA A 161 -8.83 3.83 -5.43
C ALA A 161 -9.61 2.82 -4.57
N GLY A 162 -9.34 2.81 -3.26
CA GLY A 162 -9.88 1.86 -2.29
C GLY A 162 -9.05 0.58 -2.13
N GLN A 163 -8.09 0.30 -3.00
CA GLN A 163 -7.25 -0.90 -2.93
C GLN A 163 -6.26 -0.81 -1.76
N PRO A 164 -6.17 -1.83 -0.88
CA PRO A 164 -5.08 -1.96 0.06
C PRO A 164 -3.79 -2.38 -0.66
N VAL A 165 -2.65 -1.83 -0.25
CA VAL A 165 -1.33 -2.15 -0.79
C VAL A 165 -0.34 -2.42 0.33
N ALA A 166 0.58 -3.34 0.10
CA ALA A 166 1.69 -3.62 1.00
C ALA A 166 2.90 -2.70 0.68
N ALA A 167 3.78 -2.49 1.67
CA ALA A 167 5.06 -1.84 1.43
C ALA A 167 5.87 -2.64 0.37
N GLY A 168 6.43 -1.96 -0.61
CA GLY A 168 7.17 -2.59 -1.72
C GLY A 168 6.32 -3.17 -2.85
N GLU A 169 4.99 -3.16 -2.73
CA GLU A 169 4.09 -3.60 -3.80
C GLU A 169 4.20 -2.67 -5.02
N VAL A 170 4.18 -3.24 -6.24
CA VAL A 170 4.24 -2.46 -7.47
C VAL A 170 2.89 -1.80 -7.73
N ILE A 171 2.87 -0.47 -7.76
CA ILE A 171 1.66 0.35 -7.90
C ILE A 171 1.54 1.07 -9.25
N GLY A 172 2.62 1.07 -10.04
CA GLY A 172 2.65 1.71 -11.35
C GLY A 172 4.02 1.66 -11.99
N ALA A 173 4.22 2.48 -13.01
CA ALA A 173 5.46 2.57 -13.78
C ALA A 173 5.84 4.03 -14.04
N VAL A 174 7.14 4.33 -13.96
CA VAL A 174 7.71 5.65 -14.25
C VAL A 174 7.34 6.10 -15.65
N GLY A 175 7.02 7.37 -15.80
CA GLY A 175 6.69 8.01 -17.06
C GLY A 175 7.14 9.46 -17.10
N ALA A 176 6.48 10.23 -17.97
CA ALA A 176 6.68 11.67 -18.16
C ALA A 176 5.33 12.34 -18.47
N THR A 177 4.25 11.94 -17.78
CA THR A 177 2.92 12.55 -17.96
C THR A 177 2.78 13.81 -17.10
N GLY A 178 1.88 14.72 -17.48
CA GLY A 178 1.73 16.03 -16.82
C GLY A 178 2.90 16.98 -17.09
N ASP A 179 3.25 17.80 -16.09
CA ASP A 179 4.28 18.84 -16.21
C ASP A 179 5.67 18.26 -15.94
N ALA A 180 6.09 17.28 -16.77
CA ALA A 180 7.38 16.62 -16.67
C ALA A 180 8.26 16.95 -17.89
N THR A 181 9.55 17.24 -17.67
CA THR A 181 10.53 17.51 -18.75
C THR A 181 11.20 16.25 -19.30
N GLY A 182 11.02 15.10 -18.63
CA GLY A 182 11.55 13.79 -19.01
C GLY A 182 11.13 12.71 -18.02
N PRO A 183 11.48 11.44 -18.27
CA PRO A 183 11.07 10.34 -17.38
C PRO A 183 11.69 10.46 -15.98
N HIS A 184 10.85 10.51 -14.96
CA HIS A 184 11.22 10.49 -13.54
C HIS A 184 9.99 10.13 -12.71
N LEU A 185 10.18 9.82 -11.43
CA LEU A 185 9.12 9.75 -10.43
C LEU A 185 9.16 11.03 -9.59
N HIS A 186 8.09 11.80 -9.62
CA HIS A 186 7.85 12.83 -8.60
C HIS A 186 7.21 12.16 -7.38
N PHE A 187 7.89 12.24 -6.22
CA PHE A 187 7.49 11.58 -4.98
C PHE A 187 7.29 12.59 -3.86
N GLU A 188 6.08 12.62 -3.27
CA GLU A 188 5.79 13.46 -2.10
C GLU A 188 5.51 12.62 -0.86
N VAL A 189 5.90 13.16 0.28
CA VAL A 189 5.45 12.77 1.62
C VAL A 189 4.63 13.91 2.20
N ARG A 190 3.44 13.61 2.70
CA ARG A 190 2.58 14.62 3.34
C ARG A 190 2.15 14.14 4.72
N LEU A 191 2.19 15.04 5.68
CA LEU A 191 1.69 14.81 7.03
C LEU A 191 0.47 15.72 7.25
N ASN A 192 -0.69 15.12 7.48
CA ASN A 192 -1.97 15.84 7.58
C ASN A 192 -2.20 16.79 6.38
N ASP A 193 -1.94 16.28 5.17
CA ASP A 193 -2.04 16.96 3.88
C ASP A 193 -1.02 18.10 3.64
N VAL A 194 -0.11 18.37 4.57
CA VAL A 194 1.00 19.32 4.39
C VAL A 194 2.21 18.60 3.83
N ALA A 195 2.78 19.09 2.73
CA ALA A 195 4.00 18.54 2.12
C ALA A 195 5.19 18.74 3.05
N VAL A 196 5.99 17.68 3.22
CA VAL A 196 7.21 17.69 4.02
C VAL A 196 8.36 17.09 3.20
N ASP A 197 9.62 17.44 3.52
CA ASP A 197 10.77 16.89 2.83
C ASP A 197 10.77 15.34 2.92
N PRO A 198 10.68 14.61 1.78
CA PRO A 198 10.68 13.16 1.76
C PRO A 198 12.02 12.52 2.17
N ALA A 199 13.15 13.23 1.99
CA ALA A 199 14.48 12.67 2.14
C ALA A 199 14.73 12.05 3.53
N PRO A 200 14.39 12.69 4.66
CA PRO A 200 14.54 12.07 5.99
C PRO A 200 13.72 10.77 6.17
N TYR A 201 12.53 10.70 5.56
CA TYR A 201 11.66 9.52 5.66
C TYR A 201 12.22 8.32 4.88
N LEU A 202 13.01 8.57 3.84
CA LEU A 202 13.68 7.57 3.01
C LEU A 202 15.08 7.21 3.52
N GLY A 203 15.52 7.77 4.64
CA GLY A 203 16.88 7.61 5.15
C GLY A 203 17.96 8.29 4.28
N LEU A 204 17.56 9.26 3.45
CA LEU A 204 18.45 10.10 2.66
C LEU A 204 18.87 11.34 3.47
N PRO A 205 20.04 11.95 3.18
CA PRO A 205 20.39 13.23 3.79
C PRO A 205 19.33 14.28 3.45
N ALA A 206 18.95 15.11 4.45
CA ALA A 206 18.01 16.20 4.22
C ALA A 206 18.55 17.12 3.11
N THR A 207 17.65 17.53 2.22
CA THR A 207 18.01 18.46 1.15
C THR A 207 18.10 19.86 1.76
N SER A 208 19.33 20.36 1.95
CA SER A 208 19.53 21.76 2.37
C SER A 208 19.09 22.69 1.22
N SER A 209 18.09 23.51 1.51
CA SER A 209 17.68 24.66 0.68
C SER A 209 18.73 25.74 0.72
#